data_6528fda36543b7fb77fe84e384fc3936
#
_entry.id   6528fda36543b7fb77fe84e384fc3936
#
_cell.length_a   1.000
_cell.length_b   1.000
_cell.length_c   1.000
_cell.angle_alpha   90.00
_cell.angle_beta   90.00
_cell.angle_gamma   90.00
#
_symmetry.space_group_name_H-M   'P 1'
#
loop_
_entity.id
_entity.type
_entity.pdbx_description
1 polymer ?
#
loop_
_entity_poly.entity_id
_entity_poly.type
_entity_poly.pdbx_seq_one_letter_code
_entity_poly.pdbx_strand_id
1 'polypeptide(L)'
;MVEESIHSSIEVIIFAGMTKHSAGLLLYRFREGVLEVFLVHPGGPFWEKKDLGVWSIPKGEIDKGEDPLDAARREFEEETGFRPEGIFRELTPVRQRSGKIVHAWAVEGDCDAAAIQSNTFTLQWPPHWGSQQEFPEVDRAGWFSVDRAKEKILDGQRGLLAQLELVLRGEGKHQ
;
A
#
# COMPACT_ATOMS: atom_id res chain seq x y z
N MET A 1 0.36 -23.53 40.00
CA MET A 1 -0.95 -22.98 39.61
C MET A 1 -0.95 -21.45 39.35
N VAL A 2 -0.06 -20.70 39.97
CA VAL A 2 0.03 -19.23 39.78
C VAL A 2 0.86 -18.87 38.53
N GLU A 3 1.83 -19.69 38.15
CA GLU A 3 2.69 -19.44 36.96
C GLU A 3 1.98 -19.64 35.60
N GLU A 4 1.06 -20.62 35.51
CA GLU A 4 0.32 -20.83 34.25
C GLU A 4 -0.66 -19.69 33.93
N SER A 5 -1.22 -19.05 34.96
CA SER A 5 -2.15 -17.93 34.75
C SER A 5 -1.45 -16.65 34.29
N ILE A 6 -0.22 -16.44 34.71
CA ILE A 6 0.59 -15.27 34.32
C ILE A 6 1.09 -15.42 32.87
N HIS A 7 1.50 -16.65 32.50
CA HIS A 7 1.94 -16.93 31.11
C HIS A 7 0.84 -16.70 30.08
N SER A 8 -0.36 -17.21 30.36
CA SER A 8 -1.52 -17.01 29.50
C SER A 8 -1.92 -15.54 29.36
N SER A 9 -1.83 -14.76 30.45
CA SER A 9 -2.15 -13.34 30.44
C SER A 9 -1.13 -12.52 29.66
N ILE A 10 0.16 -12.88 29.74
CA ILE A 10 1.23 -12.23 28.99
C ILE A 10 1.11 -12.53 27.49
N GLU A 11 0.81 -13.77 27.11
CA GLU A 11 0.59 -14.14 25.71
C GLU A 11 -0.61 -13.39 25.11
N VAL A 12 -1.71 -13.25 25.82
CA VAL A 12 -2.88 -12.48 25.38
C VAL A 12 -2.57 -10.99 25.22
N ILE A 13 -1.78 -10.42 26.12
CA ILE A 13 -1.35 -9.02 26.05
C ILE A 13 -0.40 -8.81 24.86
N ILE A 14 0.53 -9.73 24.62
CA ILE A 14 1.45 -9.67 23.47
C ILE A 14 0.67 -9.78 22.17
N PHE A 15 -0.31 -10.67 22.07
CA PHE A 15 -1.17 -10.83 20.88
C PHE A 15 -2.07 -9.60 20.62
N ALA A 16 -2.63 -9.00 21.66
CA ALA A 16 -3.45 -7.78 21.54
C ALA A 16 -2.64 -6.53 21.19
N GLY A 17 -1.33 -6.54 21.46
CA GLY A 17 -0.42 -5.43 21.15
C GLY A 17 0.38 -5.58 19.86
N MET A 18 0.19 -6.67 19.08
CA MET A 18 0.92 -6.85 17.82
C MET A 18 0.45 -5.89 16.74
N THR A 19 1.33 -4.95 16.38
CA THR A 19 1.11 -4.03 15.26
C THR A 19 1.05 -4.81 13.95
N LYS A 20 0.06 -4.51 13.12
CA LYS A 20 -0.04 -5.07 11.77
C LYS A 20 0.99 -4.43 10.84
N HIS A 21 1.64 -5.24 10.04
CA HIS A 21 2.61 -4.83 9.04
C HIS A 21 2.12 -5.14 7.65
N SER A 22 2.21 -4.15 6.77
CA SER A 22 1.98 -4.28 5.34
C SER A 22 3.24 -3.92 4.57
N ALA A 23 3.33 -4.42 3.34
CA ALA A 23 4.40 -4.11 2.42
C ALA A 23 3.82 -3.68 1.07
N GLY A 24 4.45 -2.71 0.42
CA GLY A 24 4.01 -2.19 -0.86
C GLY A 24 5.12 -1.57 -1.69
N LEU A 25 4.81 -1.30 -2.95
CA LEU A 25 5.72 -0.67 -3.89
C LEU A 25 5.24 0.72 -4.28
N LEU A 26 6.14 1.69 -4.19
CA LEU A 26 5.97 3.01 -4.78
C LEU A 26 6.60 3.01 -6.17
N LEU A 27 5.79 2.67 -7.18
CA LEU A 27 6.19 2.71 -8.58
C LEU A 27 6.21 4.16 -9.06
N TYR A 28 7.29 4.58 -9.69
CA TYR A 28 7.44 5.93 -10.22
C TYR A 28 8.01 5.92 -11.63
N ARG A 29 7.76 6.99 -12.37
CA ARG A 29 8.31 7.24 -13.70
C ARG A 29 8.56 8.73 -13.92
N PHE A 30 9.37 9.04 -14.91
CA PHE A 30 9.45 10.39 -15.46
C PHE A 30 8.75 10.44 -16.81
N ARG A 31 7.81 11.34 -16.94
CA ARG A 31 7.09 11.58 -18.19
C ARG A 31 7.21 13.05 -18.56
N GLU A 32 7.80 13.33 -19.72
CA GLU A 32 8.06 14.70 -20.16
C GLU A 32 8.80 15.55 -19.08
N GLY A 33 9.75 14.93 -18.38
CA GLY A 33 10.52 15.57 -17.31
C GLY A 33 9.80 15.69 -15.97
N VAL A 34 8.54 15.24 -15.86
CA VAL A 34 7.75 15.30 -14.63
C VAL A 34 7.81 13.95 -13.90
N LEU A 35 8.16 13.98 -12.63
CA LEU A 35 8.08 12.81 -11.75
C LEU A 35 6.62 12.48 -11.45
N GLU A 36 6.21 11.29 -11.84
CA GLU A 36 4.89 10.75 -11.56
C GLU A 36 4.98 9.48 -10.71
N VAL A 37 4.00 9.29 -9.84
CA VAL A 37 3.84 8.09 -9.02
C VAL A 37 2.53 7.39 -9.33
N PHE A 38 2.55 6.07 -9.21
CA PHE A 38 1.41 5.19 -9.42
C PHE A 38 0.68 4.95 -8.11
N LEU A 39 -0.60 5.28 -8.08
CA LEU A 39 -1.47 5.04 -6.91
C LEU A 39 -2.71 4.26 -7.33
N VAL A 40 -3.30 3.57 -6.37
CA VAL A 40 -4.53 2.80 -6.53
C VAL A 40 -5.64 3.34 -5.64
N HIS A 41 -6.87 3.27 -6.13
CA HIS A 41 -8.06 3.66 -5.41
C HIS A 41 -8.72 2.42 -4.81
N PRO A 42 -9.11 2.43 -3.51
CA PRO A 42 -9.75 1.30 -2.88
C PRO A 42 -11.11 1.01 -3.51
N GLY A 43 -11.38 -0.26 -3.78
CA GLY A 43 -12.65 -0.72 -4.31
C GLY A 43 -13.71 -0.92 -3.22
N GLY A 44 -14.92 -1.21 -3.66
CA GLY A 44 -16.04 -1.45 -2.79
C GLY A 44 -16.91 -0.20 -2.56
N PRO A 45 -18.12 -0.41 -2.03
CA PRO A 45 -19.16 0.64 -2.00
C PRO A 45 -18.86 1.77 -1.02
N PHE A 46 -18.02 1.55 0.00
CA PHE A 46 -17.67 2.60 0.97
C PHE A 46 -16.79 3.70 0.37
N TRP A 47 -16.02 3.39 -0.67
CA TRP A 47 -14.99 4.26 -1.24
C TRP A 47 -15.36 4.86 -2.60
N GLU A 48 -16.37 4.32 -3.25
CA GLU A 48 -16.74 4.61 -4.64
C GLU A 48 -16.79 6.11 -4.95
N LYS A 49 -17.33 6.92 -4.04
CA LYS A 49 -17.50 8.37 -4.22
C LYS A 49 -16.42 9.22 -3.56
N LYS A 50 -15.44 8.59 -2.93
CA LYS A 50 -14.33 9.29 -2.26
C LYS A 50 -13.12 9.36 -3.18
N ASP A 51 -12.39 10.47 -3.10
CA ASP A 51 -11.23 10.71 -3.96
C ASP A 51 -10.03 11.20 -3.16
N LEU A 52 -10.08 12.42 -2.61
CA LEU A 52 -8.93 12.98 -1.89
C LEU A 52 -8.63 12.24 -0.59
N GLY A 53 -7.35 11.92 -0.37
CA GLY A 53 -6.88 11.32 0.87
C GLY A 53 -7.22 9.85 1.05
N VAL A 54 -7.66 9.14 -0.01
CA VAL A 54 -8.05 7.72 0.07
C VAL A 54 -7.21 6.80 -0.80
N TRP A 55 -6.45 7.35 -1.74
CA TRP A 55 -5.56 6.58 -2.59
C TRP A 55 -4.35 6.06 -1.80
N SER A 56 -3.75 5.01 -2.28
CA SER A 56 -2.65 4.31 -1.63
C SER A 56 -1.64 3.82 -2.65
N ILE A 57 -0.40 3.58 -2.20
CA ILE A 57 0.46 2.66 -2.94
C ILE A 57 -0.18 1.27 -2.93
N PRO A 58 -0.01 0.45 -3.98
CA PRO A 58 -0.40 -0.95 -3.93
C PRO A 58 0.35 -1.66 -2.81
N LYS A 59 -0.39 -2.24 -1.86
CA LYS A 59 0.16 -2.86 -0.64
C LYS A 59 -0.82 -3.81 -0.01
N GLY A 60 -0.30 -4.72 0.79
CA GLY A 60 -1.12 -5.60 1.62
C GLY A 60 -0.34 -6.22 2.77
N GLU A 61 -0.99 -7.05 3.54
CA GLU A 61 -0.41 -7.67 4.73
C GLU A 61 0.74 -8.60 4.37
N ILE A 62 1.79 -8.56 5.19
CA ILE A 62 2.91 -9.49 5.10
C ILE A 62 2.47 -10.80 5.75
N ASP A 63 2.55 -11.90 5.00
CA ASP A 63 2.24 -13.23 5.52
C ASP A 63 3.31 -13.69 6.51
N LYS A 64 2.93 -14.60 7.41
CA LYS A 64 3.85 -15.14 8.39
C LYS A 64 5.05 -15.80 7.72
N GLY A 65 6.25 -15.33 8.03
CA GLY A 65 7.50 -15.84 7.49
C GLY A 65 7.84 -15.38 6.08
N GLU A 66 7.01 -14.52 5.49
CA GLU A 66 7.27 -13.92 4.18
C GLU A 66 8.29 -12.79 4.28
N ASP A 67 9.22 -12.74 3.32
CA ASP A 67 10.12 -11.59 3.18
C ASP A 67 9.30 -10.33 2.82
N PRO A 68 9.52 -9.19 3.49
CA PRO A 68 8.72 -7.99 3.25
C PRO A 68 8.76 -7.47 1.81
N LEU A 69 9.90 -7.53 1.12
CA LEU A 69 9.98 -7.13 -0.29
C LEU A 69 9.20 -8.09 -1.20
N ASP A 70 9.28 -9.38 -0.94
CA ASP A 70 8.48 -10.38 -1.68
C ASP A 70 6.99 -10.15 -1.48
N ALA A 71 6.57 -9.81 -0.25
CA ALA A 71 5.19 -9.41 0.05
C ALA A 71 4.78 -8.17 -0.75
N ALA A 72 5.62 -7.14 -0.81
CA ALA A 72 5.35 -5.93 -1.56
C ALA A 72 5.15 -6.22 -3.06
N ARG A 73 5.98 -7.08 -3.64
CA ARG A 73 5.89 -7.48 -5.05
C ARG A 73 4.63 -8.31 -5.32
N ARG A 74 4.33 -9.25 -4.44
CA ARG A 74 3.12 -10.08 -4.52
C ARG A 74 1.85 -9.23 -4.44
N GLU A 75 1.77 -8.32 -3.47
CA GLU A 75 0.61 -7.44 -3.28
C GLU A 75 0.42 -6.50 -4.47
N PHE A 76 1.50 -5.98 -5.03
CA PHE A 76 1.41 -5.13 -6.22
C PHE A 76 0.78 -5.91 -7.40
N GLU A 77 1.21 -7.15 -7.62
CA GLU A 77 0.65 -8.02 -8.67
C GLU A 77 -0.81 -8.37 -8.40
N GLU A 78 -1.18 -8.69 -7.16
CA GLU A 78 -2.56 -9.01 -6.78
C GLU A 78 -3.51 -7.82 -6.98
N GLU A 79 -3.05 -6.61 -6.69
CA GLU A 79 -3.88 -5.40 -6.80
C GLU A 79 -3.93 -4.80 -8.21
N THR A 80 -2.96 -5.08 -9.06
CA THR A 80 -2.84 -4.43 -10.38
C THR A 80 -2.73 -5.38 -11.57
N GLY A 81 -2.29 -6.61 -11.35
CA GLY A 81 -1.95 -7.55 -12.42
C GLY A 81 -0.56 -7.35 -13.04
N PHE A 82 0.19 -6.33 -12.61
CA PHE A 82 1.53 -6.04 -13.11
C PHE A 82 2.61 -6.50 -12.13
N ARG A 83 3.78 -6.85 -12.66
CA ARG A 83 4.96 -7.24 -11.91
C ARG A 83 6.11 -6.27 -12.20
N PRO A 84 6.30 -5.22 -11.39
CA PRO A 84 7.43 -4.32 -11.58
C PRO A 84 8.75 -5.03 -11.38
N GLU A 85 9.71 -4.73 -12.25
CA GLU A 85 11.08 -5.19 -12.15
C GLU A 85 12.03 -3.99 -12.17
N GLY A 86 13.18 -4.15 -11.57
CA GLY A 86 14.21 -3.10 -11.53
C GLY A 86 14.92 -3.09 -10.18
N ILE A 87 15.43 -1.93 -9.82
CA ILE A 87 16.11 -1.71 -8.55
C ILE A 87 15.09 -1.27 -7.50
N PHE A 88 14.90 -2.10 -6.49
CA PHE A 88 13.98 -1.81 -5.37
C PHE A 88 14.75 -1.09 -4.26
N ARG A 89 14.38 0.15 -3.98
CA ARG A 89 15.02 0.99 -2.97
C ARG A 89 14.17 1.06 -1.74
N GLU A 90 14.68 0.52 -0.65
CA GLU A 90 13.98 0.54 0.62
C GLU A 90 13.77 1.97 1.12
N LEU A 91 12.54 2.27 1.50
CA LEU A 91 12.16 3.52 2.15
C LEU A 91 11.96 3.27 3.66
N THR A 92 12.03 4.33 4.45
CA THR A 92 11.71 4.24 5.88
C THR A 92 10.22 3.94 6.04
N PRO A 93 9.85 2.90 6.82
CA PRO A 93 8.44 2.58 7.05
C PRO A 93 7.64 3.75 7.61
N VAL A 94 6.38 3.82 7.23
CA VAL A 94 5.44 4.84 7.72
C VAL A 94 4.30 4.19 8.50
N ARG A 95 3.71 4.95 9.42
CA ARG A 95 2.57 4.51 10.23
C ARG A 95 1.29 5.19 9.75
N GLN A 96 0.27 4.40 9.45
CA GLN A 96 -1.07 4.89 9.15
C GLN A 96 -1.86 5.21 10.43
N ARG A 97 -2.94 5.98 10.32
CA ARG A 97 -3.83 6.30 11.46
C ARG A 97 -4.36 5.07 12.18
N SER A 98 -4.59 3.99 11.46
CA SER A 98 -5.01 2.70 12.03
C SER A 98 -3.95 2.05 12.93
N GLY A 99 -2.72 2.58 12.96
CA GLY A 99 -1.56 2.00 13.63
C GLY A 99 -0.77 1.02 12.76
N LYS A 100 -1.27 0.66 11.58
CA LYS A 100 -0.58 -0.23 10.63
C LYS A 100 0.73 0.40 10.18
N ILE A 101 1.81 -0.38 10.22
CA ILE A 101 3.12 -0.01 9.67
C ILE A 101 3.18 -0.45 8.21
N VAL A 102 3.56 0.47 7.33
CA VAL A 102 3.73 0.20 5.91
C VAL A 102 5.21 0.25 5.55
N HIS A 103 5.75 -0.90 5.18
CA HIS A 103 7.09 -1.05 4.60
C HIS A 103 6.96 -0.81 3.09
N ALA A 104 7.83 0.01 2.53
CA ALA A 104 7.74 0.38 1.13
C ALA A 104 9.10 0.41 0.45
N TRP A 105 9.10 0.08 -0.83
CA TRP A 105 10.24 0.20 -1.74
C TRP A 105 9.85 1.05 -2.93
N ALA A 106 10.71 1.98 -3.32
CA ALA A 106 10.57 2.72 -4.56
C ALA A 106 11.18 1.91 -5.71
N VAL A 107 10.51 1.88 -6.83
CA VAL A 107 10.99 1.25 -8.06
C VAL A 107 10.59 2.07 -9.28
N GLU A 108 11.52 2.29 -10.20
CA GLU A 108 11.23 2.94 -11.47
C GLU A 108 10.63 1.93 -12.45
N GLY A 109 9.55 2.31 -13.10
CA GLY A 109 8.89 1.47 -14.10
C GLY A 109 7.65 2.13 -14.67
N ASP A 110 7.00 1.44 -15.57
CA ASP A 110 5.79 1.92 -16.25
C ASP A 110 4.77 0.80 -16.36
N CYS A 111 3.51 1.16 -16.31
CA CYS A 111 2.39 0.27 -16.58
C CYS A 111 1.17 1.09 -17.02
N ASP A 112 0.27 0.43 -17.72
CA ASP A 112 -1.00 1.05 -18.13
C ASP A 112 -2.00 1.03 -16.97
N ALA A 113 -2.23 2.19 -16.36
CA ALA A 113 -3.17 2.33 -15.24
C ALA A 113 -4.61 1.94 -15.63
N ALA A 114 -4.98 2.05 -16.91
CA ALA A 114 -6.30 1.64 -17.38
C ALA A 114 -6.46 0.13 -17.56
N ALA A 115 -5.36 -0.62 -17.56
CA ALA A 115 -5.36 -2.07 -17.79
C ALA A 115 -5.16 -2.90 -16.50
N ILE A 116 -5.35 -2.30 -15.33
CA ILE A 116 -5.23 -3.02 -14.06
C ILE A 116 -6.23 -4.16 -13.94
N GLN A 117 -5.80 -5.22 -13.27
CA GLN A 117 -6.64 -6.37 -12.90
C GLN A 117 -6.39 -6.68 -11.42
N SER A 118 -7.37 -6.36 -10.59
CA SER A 118 -7.30 -6.55 -9.15
C SER A 118 -7.95 -7.85 -8.71
N ASN A 119 -7.41 -8.47 -7.66
CA ASN A 119 -8.14 -9.47 -6.91
C ASN A 119 -9.40 -8.87 -6.30
N THR A 120 -10.31 -9.72 -5.90
CA THR A 120 -11.61 -9.34 -5.34
C THR A 120 -11.72 -9.72 -3.87
N PHE A 121 -12.66 -9.09 -3.19
CA PHE A 121 -13.08 -9.46 -1.84
C PHE A 121 -14.60 -9.55 -1.76
N THR A 122 -15.12 -10.30 -0.80
CA THR A 122 -16.55 -10.46 -0.58
C THR A 122 -17.01 -9.64 0.62
N LEU A 123 -18.10 -8.94 0.45
CA LEU A 123 -18.70 -8.08 1.47
C LEU A 123 -20.20 -8.23 1.45
N GLN A 124 -20.83 -8.31 2.64
CA GLN A 124 -22.29 -8.20 2.76
C GLN A 124 -22.72 -6.76 2.47
N TRP A 125 -23.49 -6.57 1.40
CA TRP A 125 -23.96 -5.24 1.04
C TRP A 125 -25.42 -5.25 0.59
N PRO A 126 -26.27 -4.33 1.06
CA PRO A 126 -25.99 -3.37 2.15
C PRO A 126 -25.70 -4.06 3.51
N PRO A 127 -25.07 -3.34 4.48
CA PRO A 127 -24.78 -3.90 5.80
C PRO A 127 -26.04 -4.42 6.49
N HIS A 128 -25.91 -5.49 7.28
CA HIS A 128 -26.92 -6.12 8.14
C HIS A 128 -28.06 -6.89 7.43
N TRP A 129 -28.41 -6.55 6.17
CA TRP A 129 -29.53 -7.20 5.47
C TRP A 129 -29.28 -7.51 4.01
N GLY A 130 -28.16 -7.11 3.46
CA GLY A 130 -27.81 -7.40 2.08
C GLY A 130 -27.27 -8.82 1.86
N SER A 131 -27.01 -9.16 0.61
CA SER A 131 -26.35 -10.39 0.22
C SER A 131 -24.83 -10.24 0.17
N GLN A 132 -24.10 -11.37 0.16
CA GLN A 132 -22.68 -11.38 -0.11
C GLN A 132 -22.44 -10.96 -1.57
N GLN A 133 -21.66 -9.89 -1.74
CA GLN A 133 -21.30 -9.36 -3.05
C GLN A 133 -19.79 -9.28 -3.19
N GLU A 134 -19.31 -9.49 -4.40
CA GLU A 134 -17.91 -9.45 -4.74
C GLU A 134 -17.52 -8.08 -5.30
N PHE A 135 -16.46 -7.49 -4.79
CA PHE A 135 -15.93 -6.20 -5.21
C PHE A 135 -14.43 -6.33 -5.50
N PRO A 136 -13.88 -5.56 -6.46
CA PRO A 136 -12.42 -5.50 -6.62
C PRO A 136 -11.79 -4.84 -5.39
N GLU A 137 -10.61 -5.31 -4.98
CA GLU A 137 -9.82 -4.67 -3.92
C GLU A 137 -9.38 -3.25 -4.35
N VAL A 138 -9.05 -3.11 -5.63
CA VAL A 138 -8.72 -1.85 -6.29
C VAL A 138 -9.66 -1.66 -7.48
N ASP A 139 -10.38 -0.56 -7.52
CA ASP A 139 -11.34 -0.28 -8.61
C ASP A 139 -10.73 0.54 -9.75
N ARG A 140 -9.70 1.32 -9.49
CA ARG A 140 -8.97 2.09 -10.49
C ARG A 140 -7.57 2.46 -10.02
N ALA A 141 -6.72 2.78 -10.95
CA ALA A 141 -5.38 3.27 -10.71
C ALA A 141 -5.10 4.53 -11.52
N GLY A 142 -4.04 5.24 -11.17
CA GLY A 142 -3.64 6.43 -11.90
C GLY A 142 -2.18 6.79 -11.66
N TRP A 143 -1.65 7.53 -12.62
CA TRP A 143 -0.37 8.21 -12.52
C TRP A 143 -0.58 9.67 -12.15
N PHE A 144 0.11 10.12 -11.12
CA PHE A 144 -0.04 11.48 -10.59
C PHE A 144 1.32 12.13 -10.44
N SER A 145 1.42 13.42 -10.77
CA SER A 145 2.56 14.22 -10.31
C SER A 145 2.67 14.13 -8.79
N VAL A 146 3.86 14.32 -8.24
CA VAL A 146 4.03 14.23 -6.78
C VAL A 146 3.13 15.21 -6.03
N ASP A 147 2.96 16.43 -6.54
CA ASP A 147 2.08 17.42 -5.91
C ASP A 147 0.62 16.97 -5.91
N ARG A 148 0.15 16.39 -7.01
CA ARG A 148 -1.21 15.83 -7.08
C ARG A 148 -1.36 14.59 -6.20
N ALA A 149 -0.35 13.74 -6.17
CA ALA A 149 -0.32 12.54 -5.32
C ALA A 149 -0.44 12.90 -3.83
N LYS A 150 0.17 14.00 -3.38
CA LYS A 150 0.07 14.47 -1.98
C LYS A 150 -1.37 14.75 -1.56
N GLU A 151 -2.22 15.19 -2.47
CA GLU A 151 -3.63 15.43 -2.20
C GLU A 151 -4.46 14.14 -2.22
N LYS A 152 -4.07 13.20 -3.07
CA LYS A 152 -4.79 11.93 -3.30
C LYS A 152 -4.51 10.87 -2.25
N ILE A 153 -3.26 10.76 -1.81
CA ILE A 153 -2.78 9.66 -0.99
C ILE A 153 -3.26 9.75 0.47
N LEU A 154 -3.43 8.60 1.10
CA LEU A 154 -3.65 8.51 2.55
C LEU A 154 -2.61 9.35 3.31
N ASP A 155 -3.07 10.11 4.28
CA ASP A 155 -2.23 11.01 5.07
C ASP A 155 -1.01 10.31 5.69
N GLY A 156 -1.20 9.12 6.23
CA GLY A 156 -0.11 8.33 6.81
C GLY A 156 0.93 7.82 5.81
N GLN A 157 0.67 7.91 4.51
CA GLN A 157 1.60 7.51 3.45
C GLN A 157 2.31 8.69 2.78
N ARG A 158 1.94 9.94 3.07
CA ARG A 158 2.57 11.13 2.45
C ARG A 158 4.07 11.17 2.61
N GLY A 159 4.59 10.70 3.74
CA GLY A 159 6.02 10.63 4.00
C GLY A 159 6.80 9.82 2.97
N LEU A 160 6.17 8.83 2.33
CA LEU A 160 6.80 8.04 1.28
C LEU A 160 7.11 8.89 0.04
N LEU A 161 6.23 9.82 -0.31
CA LEU A 161 6.45 10.73 -1.45
C LEU A 161 7.63 11.68 -1.19
N ALA A 162 7.74 12.21 0.02
CA ALA A 162 8.87 13.06 0.42
C ALA A 162 10.19 12.28 0.39
N GLN A 163 10.20 11.04 0.85
CA GLN A 163 11.36 10.16 0.81
C GLN A 163 11.79 9.87 -0.63
N LEU A 164 10.84 9.59 -1.54
CA LEU A 164 11.13 9.40 -2.96
C LEU A 164 11.85 10.59 -3.56
N GLU A 165 11.35 11.80 -3.31
CA GLU A 165 11.98 13.03 -3.81
C GLU A 165 13.42 13.18 -3.29
N LEU A 166 13.68 12.87 -2.02
CA LEU A 166 15.01 12.93 -1.42
C LEU A 166 15.96 11.89 -2.02
N VAL A 167 15.52 10.67 -2.20
CA VAL A 167 16.31 9.58 -2.80
C VAL A 167 16.73 9.94 -4.23
N LEU A 168 15.82 10.45 -5.04
CA LEU A 168 16.09 10.81 -6.42
C LEU A 168 17.00 12.05 -6.56
N ARG A 169 16.90 13.02 -5.63
CA ARG A 169 17.83 14.17 -5.58
C ARG A 169 19.25 13.74 -5.22
N GLY A 170 19.40 12.74 -4.33
CA GLY A 170 20.68 12.19 -3.93
C GLY A 170 21.43 11.57 -5.09
N GLU A 171 20.73 10.96 -6.05
CA GLU A 171 21.31 10.32 -7.25
C GLU A 171 21.79 11.32 -8.30
N GLY A 172 21.08 12.44 -8.45
CA GLY A 172 21.48 13.51 -9.39
C GLY A 172 22.77 14.24 -9.00
N LYS A 173 23.31 14.01 -7.80
CA LYS A 173 24.57 14.65 -7.33
C LYS A 173 25.83 13.80 -7.59
N HIS A 174 25.69 12.60 -8.12
CA HIS A 174 26.81 11.68 -8.39
C HIS A 174 27.07 11.44 -9.89
N GLN A 175 26.53 12.28 -10.77
CA GLN A 175 26.86 12.31 -12.20
C GLN A 175 27.77 13.48 -12.54
#